data_b41d5d047d84ec87a4a2606f7fe553e6
#
_entry.id   b41d5d047d84ec87a4a2606f7fe553e6
#
_cell.length_a   1.000
_cell.length_b   1.000
_cell.length_c   1.000
_cell.angle_alpha   90.00
_cell.angle_beta   90.00
_cell.angle_gamma   90.00
#
_symmetry.space_group_name_H-M   'P 1'
#
loop_
_entity.id
_entity.type
_entity.pdbx_description
1 polymer ?
#
loop_
_entity_poly.entity_id
_entity_poly.type
_entity_poly.pdbx_seq_one_letter_code
_entity_poly.pdbx_strand_id
1 'polypeptide(L)'
;MNSRKNPVVLYGVPFSQPVRAVMWLMLYKQLQFEMVLINPGSKGENGSRNPDYLAKNPGGTIPMIEEPETGFVLAEAHPIMCYLCNRHGWSDIYPADFQARAKVDWYLHYHHRTVREASVGLVAPKIRKDLDISEATQQAAQKTLTRALEAIETGWLASSRFLAGDALSLADFAAYVEIGQLQPGFTNVYDFTPYPNVQRWLDEMRQVDGHDTVHEVLAKLGDISREAPAMDTIRDANKRALRALKAKLAEFG
;
A
#
# COMPACT_ATOMS: atom_id res chain seq x y z
N MET A 1 -11.13 -10.16 33.19
CA MET A 1 -12.15 -10.29 32.14
C MET A 1 -11.55 -9.68 30.87
N ASN A 2 -11.03 -10.52 29.97
CA ASN A 2 -10.61 -10.07 28.64
C ASN A 2 -11.89 -9.81 27.84
N SER A 3 -12.37 -8.59 27.79
CA SER A 3 -13.31 -8.19 26.75
C SER A 3 -12.58 -8.37 25.44
N ARG A 4 -12.98 -9.31 24.59
CA ARG A 4 -12.53 -9.38 23.21
C ARG A 4 -12.91 -8.03 22.59
N LYS A 5 -11.94 -7.14 22.47
CA LYS A 5 -12.14 -5.89 21.72
C LYS A 5 -12.51 -6.30 20.30
N ASN A 6 -13.55 -5.71 19.75
CA ASN A 6 -13.86 -5.91 18.35
C ASN A 6 -12.67 -5.39 17.52
N PRO A 7 -12.11 -6.21 16.63
CA PRO A 7 -10.95 -5.79 15.85
C PRO A 7 -11.29 -4.60 14.94
N VAL A 8 -10.28 -3.83 14.60
CA VAL A 8 -10.39 -2.80 13.54
C VAL A 8 -10.83 -3.48 12.24
N VAL A 9 -11.77 -2.88 11.52
CA VAL A 9 -12.22 -3.36 10.22
C VAL A 9 -11.52 -2.56 9.13
N LEU A 10 -10.81 -3.25 8.23
CA LEU A 10 -10.17 -2.68 7.06
C LEU A 10 -10.99 -2.98 5.81
N TYR A 11 -11.46 -1.94 5.15
CA TYR A 11 -12.22 -2.02 3.90
C TYR A 11 -11.30 -1.84 2.71
N GLY A 12 -11.25 -2.83 1.82
CA GLY A 12 -10.39 -2.77 0.65
C GLY A 12 -10.21 -4.10 -0.07
N VAL A 13 -9.22 -4.19 -0.94
CA VAL A 13 -8.79 -5.44 -1.61
C VAL A 13 -7.28 -5.59 -1.52
N PRO A 14 -6.73 -6.82 -1.38
CA PRO A 14 -5.29 -7.05 -1.25
C PRO A 14 -4.47 -6.51 -2.43
N PHE A 15 -5.07 -6.44 -3.62
CA PHE A 15 -4.38 -5.93 -4.80
C PHE A 15 -4.09 -4.42 -4.74
N SER A 16 -4.87 -3.64 -4.00
CA SER A 16 -4.70 -2.18 -3.90
C SER A 16 -3.44 -1.83 -3.12
N GLN A 17 -2.56 -1.02 -3.70
CA GLN A 17 -1.30 -0.58 -3.10
C GLN A 17 -1.53 0.14 -1.75
N PRO A 18 -2.39 1.18 -1.67
CA PRO A 18 -2.62 1.84 -0.40
C PRO A 18 -3.26 0.93 0.66
N VAL A 19 -4.08 -0.05 0.25
CA VAL A 19 -4.59 -1.09 1.18
C VAL A 19 -3.45 -1.95 1.70
N ARG A 20 -2.51 -2.35 0.82
CA ARG A 20 -1.33 -3.13 1.24
C ARG A 20 -0.45 -2.38 2.24
N ALA A 21 -0.27 -1.07 2.09
CA ALA A 21 0.51 -0.27 3.04
C ALA A 21 -0.09 -0.35 4.45
N VAL A 22 -1.40 -0.18 4.59
CA VAL A 22 -2.12 -0.30 5.86
C VAL A 22 -2.06 -1.73 6.41
N MET A 23 -2.34 -2.74 5.57
CA MET A 23 -2.24 -4.15 5.95
C MET A 23 -0.84 -4.49 6.48
N TRP A 24 0.19 -4.04 5.79
CA TRP A 24 1.58 -4.34 6.16
C TRP A 24 1.95 -3.74 7.51
N LEU A 25 1.62 -2.46 7.73
CA LEU A 25 1.82 -1.83 9.03
C LEU A 25 1.11 -2.61 10.16
N MET A 26 -0.15 -3.00 9.94
CA MET A 26 -0.93 -3.76 10.94
C MET A 26 -0.31 -5.14 11.20
N LEU A 27 0.13 -5.86 10.15
CA LEU A 27 0.81 -7.16 10.30
C LEU A 27 2.16 -7.02 11.00
N TYR A 28 2.97 -6.02 10.60
CA TYR A 28 4.26 -5.73 11.23
C TYR A 28 4.14 -5.46 12.73
N LYS A 29 3.06 -4.79 13.12
CA LYS A 29 2.73 -4.47 14.52
C LYS A 29 1.86 -5.52 15.22
N GLN A 30 1.63 -6.66 14.58
CA GLN A 30 0.81 -7.76 15.10
C GLN A 30 -0.58 -7.29 15.59
N LEU A 31 -1.15 -6.28 14.92
CA LEU A 31 -2.49 -5.78 15.22
C LEU A 31 -3.53 -6.69 14.55
N GLN A 32 -4.44 -7.23 15.35
CA GLN A 32 -5.59 -7.98 14.84
C GLN A 32 -6.57 -7.05 14.12
N PHE A 33 -7.02 -7.46 12.94
CA PHE A 33 -8.04 -6.74 12.17
C PHE A 33 -8.88 -7.70 11.32
N GLU A 34 -10.06 -7.25 10.94
CA GLU A 34 -10.90 -7.91 9.96
C GLU A 34 -10.79 -7.20 8.60
N MET A 35 -10.83 -7.97 7.52
CA MET A 35 -10.84 -7.39 6.18
C MET A 35 -12.19 -7.60 5.50
N VAL A 36 -12.83 -6.49 5.13
CA VAL A 36 -14.04 -6.44 4.32
C VAL A 36 -13.67 -6.09 2.90
N LEU A 37 -14.02 -6.99 1.96
CA LEU A 37 -13.71 -6.78 0.54
C LEU A 37 -14.60 -5.71 -0.06
N ILE A 38 -13.97 -4.69 -0.64
CA ILE A 38 -14.63 -3.61 -1.38
C ILE A 38 -14.15 -3.61 -2.83
N ASN A 39 -15.07 -3.66 -3.75
CA ASN A 39 -14.78 -3.57 -5.19
C ASN A 39 -14.67 -2.09 -5.61
N PRO A 40 -13.46 -1.59 -5.93
CA PRO A 40 -13.26 -0.18 -6.26
C PRO A 40 -14.04 0.24 -7.52
N GLY A 41 -14.78 1.35 -7.41
CA GLY A 41 -15.57 1.91 -8.51
C GLY A 41 -16.94 1.27 -8.72
N SER A 42 -17.23 0.11 -8.11
CA SER A 42 -18.52 -0.57 -8.22
C SER A 42 -19.62 0.15 -7.41
N LYS A 43 -20.84 0.13 -7.94
CA LYS A 43 -22.07 0.58 -7.24
C LYS A 43 -22.83 -0.58 -6.57
N GLY A 44 -22.38 -1.83 -6.74
CA GLY A 44 -23.00 -3.02 -6.13
C GLY A 44 -22.84 -3.05 -4.61
N GLU A 45 -23.39 -4.07 -3.96
CA GLU A 45 -23.43 -4.23 -2.50
C GLU A 45 -22.06 -4.02 -1.81
N ASN A 46 -21.01 -4.61 -2.36
CA ASN A 46 -19.64 -4.46 -1.85
C ASN A 46 -18.81 -3.45 -2.68
N GLY A 47 -19.45 -2.41 -3.21
CA GLY A 47 -18.81 -1.43 -4.07
C GLY A 47 -18.41 -0.16 -3.32
N SER A 48 -17.28 0.44 -3.71
CA SER A 48 -16.86 1.71 -3.12
C SER A 48 -17.73 2.90 -3.54
N ARG A 49 -18.63 2.72 -4.48
CA ARG A 49 -19.65 3.69 -4.92
C ARG A 49 -21.06 3.33 -4.47
N ASN A 50 -21.19 2.33 -3.61
CA ASN A 50 -22.46 2.01 -2.95
C ASN A 50 -22.83 3.14 -1.98
N PRO A 51 -24.13 3.55 -1.87
CA PRO A 51 -24.56 4.61 -0.96
C PRO A 51 -24.15 4.41 0.49
N ASP A 52 -24.22 3.18 1.02
CA ASP A 52 -23.85 2.88 2.42
C ASP A 52 -22.34 3.06 2.65
N TYR A 53 -21.51 2.72 1.66
CA TYR A 53 -20.08 2.97 1.71
C TYR A 53 -19.77 4.47 1.61
N LEU A 54 -20.43 5.18 0.69
CA LEU A 54 -20.27 6.63 0.50
C LEU A 54 -20.71 7.43 1.71
N ALA A 55 -21.67 6.96 2.48
CA ALA A 55 -22.09 7.57 3.74
C ALA A 55 -20.96 7.58 4.79
N LYS A 56 -20.06 6.58 4.74
CA LYS A 56 -18.87 6.45 5.60
C LYS A 56 -17.63 7.13 4.99
N ASN A 57 -17.44 6.98 3.68
CA ASN A 57 -16.32 7.54 2.92
C ASN A 57 -16.82 8.26 1.67
N PRO A 58 -17.09 9.57 1.72
CA PRO A 58 -17.60 10.34 0.59
C PRO A 58 -16.69 10.32 -0.65
N GLY A 59 -15.38 10.09 -0.47
CA GLY A 59 -14.41 9.92 -1.56
C GLY A 59 -14.64 8.66 -2.39
N GLY A 60 -15.29 7.64 -1.82
CA GLY A 60 -15.54 6.36 -2.47
C GLY A 60 -14.26 5.65 -2.90
N THR A 61 -13.18 5.83 -2.13
CA THR A 61 -11.85 5.23 -2.33
C THR A 61 -11.60 4.11 -1.33
N ILE A 62 -10.54 3.36 -1.51
CA ILE A 62 -9.99 2.39 -0.57
C ILE A 62 -8.50 2.68 -0.34
N PRO A 63 -7.97 2.44 0.88
CA PRO A 63 -8.59 1.85 2.07
C PRO A 63 -9.48 2.80 2.85
N MET A 64 -10.33 2.20 3.68
CA MET A 64 -11.02 2.83 4.80
C MET A 64 -10.91 1.91 6.01
N ILE A 65 -10.79 2.45 7.21
CA ILE A 65 -10.93 1.68 8.46
C ILE A 65 -12.17 2.10 9.23
N GLU A 66 -12.67 1.19 10.05
CA GLU A 66 -13.70 1.45 11.05
C GLU A 66 -13.29 0.81 12.38
N GLU A 67 -13.43 1.55 13.46
CA GLU A 67 -13.35 1.02 14.83
C GLU A 67 -14.77 0.74 15.35
N PRO A 68 -15.22 -0.54 15.41
CA PRO A 68 -16.61 -0.85 15.76
C PRO A 68 -17.02 -0.40 17.16
N GLU A 69 -16.07 -0.31 18.09
CA GLU A 69 -16.33 0.10 19.48
C GLU A 69 -16.72 1.57 19.59
N THR A 70 -16.19 2.43 18.74
CA THR A 70 -16.39 3.89 18.79
C THR A 70 -17.22 4.42 17.62
N GLY A 71 -17.36 3.62 16.55
CA GLY A 71 -17.94 4.05 15.29
C GLY A 71 -17.03 5.02 14.51
N PHE A 72 -15.75 5.14 14.93
CA PHE A 72 -14.78 5.99 14.24
C PHE A 72 -14.44 5.42 12.88
N VAL A 73 -14.53 6.25 11.84
CA VAL A 73 -14.21 5.91 10.46
C VAL A 73 -13.13 6.83 9.93
N LEU A 74 -12.17 6.28 9.22
CA LEU A 74 -11.10 7.06 8.57
C LEU A 74 -10.74 6.43 7.22
N ALA A 75 -10.64 7.27 6.20
CA ALA A 75 -10.16 6.88 4.87
C ALA A 75 -8.77 7.47 4.59
N GLU A 76 -8.17 7.04 3.46
CA GLU A 76 -6.82 7.35 2.98
C GLU A 76 -5.71 6.65 3.76
N ALA A 77 -4.82 5.94 3.03
CA ALA A 77 -3.80 5.09 3.65
C ALA A 77 -2.86 5.85 4.60
N HIS A 78 -2.36 7.01 4.19
CA HIS A 78 -1.41 7.76 5.01
C HIS A 78 -2.05 8.28 6.32
N PRO A 79 -3.22 8.95 6.31
CA PRO A 79 -3.95 9.27 7.53
C PRO A 79 -4.24 8.06 8.42
N ILE A 80 -4.65 6.92 7.83
CA ILE A 80 -4.90 5.69 8.58
C ILE A 80 -3.64 5.21 9.29
N MET A 81 -2.51 5.13 8.58
CA MET A 81 -1.25 4.68 9.17
C MET A 81 -0.78 5.62 10.29
N CYS A 82 -0.83 6.95 10.08
CA CYS A 82 -0.51 7.94 11.11
C CYS A 82 -1.43 7.81 12.32
N TYR A 83 -2.73 7.64 12.11
CA TYR A 83 -3.72 7.44 13.16
C TYR A 83 -3.41 6.19 14.00
N LEU A 84 -3.19 5.04 13.35
CA LEU A 84 -2.87 3.79 14.03
C LEU A 84 -1.58 3.92 14.87
N CYS A 85 -0.54 4.54 14.32
CA CYS A 85 0.69 4.77 15.06
C CYS A 85 0.47 5.65 16.31
N ASN A 86 -0.28 6.74 16.18
CA ASN A 86 -0.60 7.61 17.31
C ASN A 86 -1.51 6.89 18.34
N ARG A 87 -2.51 6.16 17.86
CA ARG A 87 -3.49 5.43 18.68
C ARG A 87 -2.85 4.34 19.55
N HIS A 88 -1.82 3.68 19.00
CA HIS A 88 -1.13 2.57 19.66
C HIS A 88 0.25 2.95 20.23
N GLY A 89 0.71 4.19 20.07
CA GLY A 89 2.00 4.65 20.58
C GLY A 89 3.20 4.05 19.82
N TRP A 90 3.07 3.72 18.53
CA TRP A 90 4.15 3.13 17.72
C TRP A 90 5.15 4.19 17.24
N SER A 91 5.87 4.77 18.20
CA SER A 91 6.83 5.84 17.95
C SER A 91 8.13 5.37 17.25
N ASP A 92 8.37 4.09 17.19
CA ASP A 92 9.46 3.47 16.43
C ASP A 92 9.24 3.52 14.91
N ILE A 93 7.96 3.64 14.44
CA ILE A 93 7.59 3.72 13.03
C ILE A 93 7.13 5.12 12.63
N TYR A 94 6.51 5.85 13.57
CA TYR A 94 6.09 7.24 13.39
C TYR A 94 6.58 8.07 14.57
N PRO A 95 7.76 8.67 14.48
CA PRO A 95 8.50 9.22 15.60
C PRO A 95 7.72 10.25 16.43
N ALA A 96 7.95 10.26 17.75
CA ALA A 96 7.44 11.31 18.65
C ALA A 96 8.21 12.62 18.50
N ASP A 97 9.50 12.55 18.13
CA ASP A 97 10.32 13.73 17.84
C ASP A 97 9.76 14.49 16.63
N PHE A 98 9.57 15.79 16.76
CA PHE A 98 8.90 16.62 15.76
C PHE A 98 9.69 16.73 14.45
N GLN A 99 11.01 16.76 14.48
CA GLN A 99 11.83 16.88 13.27
C GLN A 99 11.87 15.55 12.52
N ALA A 100 12.05 14.44 13.23
CA ALA A 100 12.01 13.11 12.65
C ALA A 100 10.63 12.80 12.05
N ARG A 101 9.55 13.16 12.76
CA ARG A 101 8.17 13.03 12.28
C ARG A 101 7.93 13.85 11.01
N ALA A 102 8.38 15.11 11.01
CA ALA A 102 8.22 15.99 9.86
C ALA A 102 8.91 15.45 8.59
N LYS A 103 10.00 14.68 8.70
CA LYS A 103 10.63 13.99 7.56
C LYS A 103 9.71 12.89 7.00
N VAL A 104 9.07 12.12 7.88
CA VAL A 104 8.09 11.11 7.46
C VAL A 104 6.91 11.79 6.75
N ASP A 105 6.34 12.84 7.34
CA ASP A 105 5.21 13.58 6.78
C ASP A 105 5.58 14.21 5.42
N TRP A 106 6.77 14.78 5.31
CA TRP A 106 7.28 15.32 4.04
C TRP A 106 7.25 14.26 2.94
N TYR A 107 7.77 13.05 3.21
CA TYR A 107 7.73 11.97 2.23
C TYR A 107 6.29 11.55 1.90
N LEU A 108 5.42 11.38 2.90
CA LEU A 108 4.02 10.97 2.68
C LEU A 108 3.27 11.97 1.78
N HIS A 109 3.52 13.27 1.93
CA HIS A 109 2.97 14.29 1.03
C HIS A 109 3.59 14.27 -0.37
N TYR A 110 4.91 14.08 -0.46
CA TYR A 110 5.61 13.92 -1.74
C TYR A 110 5.09 12.71 -2.53
N HIS A 111 4.84 11.60 -1.85
CA HIS A 111 4.37 10.34 -2.41
C HIS A 111 3.13 10.51 -3.30
N HIS A 112 2.12 11.22 -2.83
CA HIS A 112 0.85 11.39 -3.55
C HIS A 112 0.97 12.08 -4.91
N ARG A 113 1.99 12.92 -5.08
CA ARG A 113 2.18 13.71 -6.30
C ARG A 113 3.25 13.14 -7.23
N THR A 114 3.88 12.03 -6.83
CA THR A 114 5.06 11.52 -7.53
C THR A 114 5.05 10.00 -7.63
N VAL A 115 5.39 9.29 -6.55
CA VAL A 115 5.53 7.83 -6.55
C VAL A 115 4.21 7.12 -6.84
N ARG A 116 3.07 7.69 -6.43
CA ARG A 116 1.74 7.18 -6.73
C ARG A 116 1.46 7.04 -8.23
N GLU A 117 2.16 7.80 -9.06
CA GLU A 117 2.08 7.73 -10.52
C GLU A 117 2.56 6.38 -11.10
N ALA A 118 3.31 5.59 -10.34
CA ALA A 118 3.68 4.22 -10.71
C ALA A 118 2.45 3.38 -11.07
N SER A 119 1.38 3.50 -10.30
CA SER A 119 0.11 2.82 -10.59
C SER A 119 -0.52 3.31 -11.88
N VAL A 120 -0.64 4.62 -12.06
CA VAL A 120 -1.32 5.22 -13.23
C VAL A 120 -0.53 5.00 -14.51
N GLY A 121 0.80 5.13 -14.45
CA GLY A 121 1.66 5.06 -15.61
C GLY A 121 1.99 3.64 -16.09
N LEU A 122 2.04 2.66 -15.20
CA LEU A 122 2.60 1.34 -15.51
C LEU A 122 1.66 0.17 -15.22
N VAL A 123 0.96 0.19 -14.08
CA VAL A 123 0.21 -0.98 -13.60
C VAL A 123 -1.26 -0.91 -14.00
N ALA A 124 -1.95 0.20 -13.72
CA ALA A 124 -3.38 0.34 -13.99
C ALA A 124 -3.74 0.16 -15.48
N PRO A 125 -2.97 0.66 -16.46
CA PRO A 125 -3.28 0.42 -17.87
C PRO A 125 -3.37 -1.05 -18.25
N LYS A 126 -2.68 -1.92 -17.53
CA LYS A 126 -2.65 -3.37 -17.78
C LYS A 126 -3.75 -4.13 -17.06
N ILE A 127 -4.18 -3.67 -15.89
CA ILE A 127 -5.08 -4.43 -15.00
C ILE A 127 -6.47 -3.79 -14.83
N ARG A 128 -6.60 -2.49 -15.00
CA ARG A 128 -7.85 -1.73 -14.82
C ARG A 128 -8.45 -1.38 -16.18
N LYS A 129 -8.97 -2.42 -16.87
CA LYS A 129 -9.60 -2.26 -18.18
C LYS A 129 -10.88 -1.39 -18.17
N ASP A 130 -11.41 -1.14 -16.97
CA ASP A 130 -12.53 -0.23 -16.73
C ASP A 130 -12.11 1.25 -16.72
N LEU A 131 -10.80 1.54 -16.67
CA LEU A 131 -10.26 2.89 -16.72
C LEU A 131 -9.71 3.20 -18.12
N ASP A 132 -10.21 4.27 -18.71
CA ASP A 132 -9.66 4.81 -19.96
C ASP A 132 -8.48 5.74 -19.65
N ILE A 133 -7.28 5.16 -19.55
CA ILE A 133 -6.03 5.90 -19.28
C ILE A 133 -5.33 6.13 -20.62
N SER A 134 -5.39 7.36 -21.12
CA SER A 134 -4.77 7.72 -22.40
C SER A 134 -3.25 7.51 -22.38
N GLU A 135 -2.66 7.27 -23.56
CA GLU A 135 -1.19 7.18 -23.71
C GLU A 135 -0.46 8.41 -23.15
N ALA A 136 -1.00 9.60 -23.42
CA ALA A 136 -0.42 10.85 -22.90
C ALA A 136 -0.40 10.87 -21.35
N THR A 137 -1.46 10.40 -20.71
CA THR A 137 -1.53 10.26 -19.25
C THR A 137 -0.50 9.26 -18.75
N GLN A 138 -0.38 8.09 -19.39
CA GLN A 138 0.60 7.06 -19.03
C GLN A 138 2.04 7.60 -19.14
N GLN A 139 2.37 8.26 -20.24
CA GLN A 139 3.70 8.85 -20.46
C GLN A 139 4.03 9.94 -19.43
N ALA A 140 3.07 10.83 -19.12
CA ALA A 140 3.24 11.85 -18.09
C ALA A 140 3.50 11.23 -16.71
N ALA A 141 2.73 10.21 -16.35
CA ALA A 141 2.89 9.48 -15.10
C ALA A 141 4.24 8.75 -15.00
N GLN A 142 4.68 8.09 -16.08
CA GLN A 142 5.99 7.44 -16.16
C GLN A 142 7.13 8.45 -15.98
N LYS A 143 7.04 9.62 -16.64
CA LYS A 143 8.03 10.69 -16.48
C LYS A 143 8.08 11.23 -15.05
N THR A 144 6.92 11.35 -14.41
CA THR A 144 6.85 11.78 -13.00
C THR A 144 7.49 10.74 -12.09
N LEU A 145 7.21 9.45 -12.31
CA LEU A 145 7.82 8.35 -11.55
C LEU A 145 9.35 8.33 -11.71
N THR A 146 9.87 8.45 -12.95
CA THR A 146 11.32 8.47 -13.18
C THR A 146 12.00 9.57 -12.38
N ARG A 147 11.46 10.80 -12.41
CA ARG A 147 11.98 11.91 -11.60
C ARG A 147 11.88 11.63 -10.09
N ALA A 148 10.81 10.97 -9.66
CA ALA A 148 10.65 10.59 -8.27
C ALA A 148 11.70 9.58 -7.82
N LEU A 149 12.00 8.57 -8.66
CA LEU A 149 13.03 7.58 -8.38
C LEU A 149 14.44 8.20 -8.38
N GLU A 150 14.73 9.12 -9.30
CA GLU A 150 15.97 9.90 -9.28
C GLU A 150 16.15 10.69 -7.99
N ALA A 151 15.09 11.35 -7.50
CA ALA A 151 15.12 12.07 -6.23
C ALA A 151 15.27 11.14 -5.03
N ILE A 152 14.66 9.96 -5.05
CA ILE A 152 14.82 8.94 -4.01
C ILE A 152 16.25 8.40 -4.00
N GLU A 153 16.78 8.04 -5.16
CA GLU A 153 18.14 7.51 -5.34
C GLU A 153 19.20 8.49 -4.83
N THR A 154 19.13 9.75 -5.27
CA THR A 154 20.19 10.75 -5.04
C THR A 154 19.95 11.63 -3.81
N GLY A 155 18.75 11.62 -3.25
CA GLY A 155 18.37 12.43 -2.09
C GLY A 155 18.07 11.57 -0.85
N TRP A 156 16.89 10.96 -0.78
CA TRP A 156 16.45 10.25 0.43
C TRP A 156 17.31 9.04 0.80
N LEU A 157 17.74 8.23 -0.18
CA LEU A 157 18.52 7.02 0.06
C LEU A 157 20.03 7.20 -0.17
N ALA A 158 20.48 8.37 -0.58
CA ALA A 158 21.89 8.65 -0.87
C ALA A 158 22.81 8.42 0.34
N SER A 159 22.34 8.78 1.55
CA SER A 159 23.10 8.68 2.80
C SER A 159 22.31 8.06 3.96
N SER A 160 21.10 7.55 3.67
CA SER A 160 20.23 6.97 4.69
C SER A 160 19.84 5.55 4.31
N ARG A 161 19.60 4.73 5.32
CA ARG A 161 19.18 3.34 5.14
C ARG A 161 17.74 3.26 4.62
N PHE A 162 16.85 4.10 5.17
CA PHE A 162 15.43 4.21 4.84
C PHE A 162 15.06 5.63 4.42
N LEU A 163 13.83 5.83 3.95
CA LEU A 163 13.40 7.11 3.35
C LEU A 163 13.37 8.29 4.32
N ALA A 164 13.08 8.07 5.60
CA ALA A 164 13.05 9.15 6.58
C ALA A 164 14.31 9.20 7.48
N GLY A 165 15.32 8.37 7.23
CA GLY A 165 16.56 8.23 8.01
C GLY A 165 17.04 6.79 8.08
N ASP A 166 17.70 6.41 9.18
CA ASP A 166 18.28 5.07 9.34
C ASP A 166 17.33 4.04 9.98
N ALA A 167 16.16 4.48 10.42
CA ALA A 167 15.12 3.62 10.97
C ALA A 167 13.93 3.48 10.00
N LEU A 168 13.34 2.26 9.96
CA LEU A 168 12.11 1.99 9.22
C LEU A 168 10.98 2.91 9.70
N SER A 169 10.20 3.44 8.76
CA SER A 169 9.13 4.39 9.04
C SER A 169 7.89 4.17 8.16
N LEU A 170 6.82 4.92 8.40
CA LEU A 170 5.63 4.92 7.55
C LEU A 170 5.93 5.28 6.09
N ALA A 171 6.97 6.11 5.85
CA ALA A 171 7.40 6.47 4.50
C ALA A 171 7.77 5.24 3.67
N ASP A 172 8.43 4.27 4.29
CA ASP A 172 8.93 3.07 3.63
C ASP A 172 7.79 2.11 3.26
N PHE A 173 6.84 1.90 4.16
CA PHE A 173 5.65 1.10 3.86
C PHE A 173 4.84 1.70 2.71
N ALA A 174 4.61 3.02 2.74
CA ALA A 174 3.88 3.73 1.69
C ALA A 174 4.60 3.64 0.34
N ALA A 175 5.92 3.85 0.33
CA ALA A 175 6.73 3.83 -0.88
C ALA A 175 6.81 2.43 -1.50
N TYR A 176 7.10 1.42 -0.67
CA TYR A 176 7.39 0.08 -1.17
C TYR A 176 6.21 -0.54 -1.91
N VAL A 177 5.00 -0.37 -1.43
CA VAL A 177 3.81 -0.95 -2.10
C VAL A 177 3.59 -0.42 -3.52
N GLU A 178 4.12 0.76 -3.83
CA GLU A 178 4.09 1.35 -5.18
C GLU A 178 5.33 1.00 -6.00
N ILE A 179 6.53 1.17 -5.44
CA ILE A 179 7.80 0.94 -6.13
C ILE A 179 8.09 -0.56 -6.22
N GLY A 180 7.97 -1.27 -5.11
CA GLY A 180 8.31 -2.69 -5.01
C GLY A 180 7.47 -3.58 -5.94
N GLN A 181 6.20 -3.23 -6.18
CA GLN A 181 5.36 -3.99 -7.11
C GLN A 181 5.90 -4.05 -8.55
N LEU A 182 6.74 -3.07 -8.95
CA LEU A 182 7.25 -2.95 -10.32
C LEU A 182 8.42 -3.89 -10.63
N GLN A 183 8.99 -4.54 -9.60
CA GLN A 183 10.18 -5.38 -9.68
C GLN A 183 9.96 -6.66 -10.52
N PRO A 184 11.06 -7.27 -11.03
CA PRO A 184 11.01 -8.54 -11.77
C PRO A 184 10.37 -9.70 -11.00
N GLY A 185 10.46 -9.72 -9.66
CA GLY A 185 9.83 -10.75 -8.82
C GLY A 185 8.31 -10.61 -8.70
N PHE A 186 7.73 -9.51 -9.20
CA PHE A 186 6.30 -9.21 -9.16
C PHE A 186 5.78 -8.86 -10.57
N THR A 187 5.43 -7.61 -10.83
CA THR A 187 4.82 -7.24 -12.13
C THR A 187 5.81 -7.08 -13.27
N ASN A 188 7.10 -6.91 -12.97
CA ASN A 188 8.20 -6.80 -13.93
C ASN A 188 8.01 -5.68 -14.99
N VAL A 189 7.54 -4.52 -14.56
CA VAL A 189 7.20 -3.41 -15.49
C VAL A 189 8.19 -2.23 -15.41
N TYR A 190 9.25 -2.33 -14.60
CA TYR A 190 10.25 -1.28 -14.47
C TYR A 190 11.66 -1.83 -14.22
N ASP A 191 12.67 -1.22 -14.86
CA ASP A 191 14.08 -1.54 -14.68
C ASP A 191 14.71 -0.64 -13.61
N PHE A 192 15.15 -1.22 -12.52
CA PHE A 192 15.82 -0.54 -11.40
C PHE A 192 17.34 -0.53 -11.50
N THR A 193 17.94 -1.09 -12.57
CA THR A 193 19.40 -1.14 -12.75
C THR A 193 20.09 0.22 -12.57
N PRO A 194 19.49 1.36 -13.00
CA PRO A 194 20.09 2.68 -12.78
C PRO A 194 20.03 3.22 -11.34
N TYR A 195 19.38 2.51 -10.40
CA TYR A 195 19.06 2.99 -9.05
C TYR A 195 19.59 2.06 -7.95
N PRO A 196 20.92 2.01 -7.70
CA PRO A 196 21.50 1.06 -6.75
C PRO A 196 21.06 1.27 -5.29
N ASN A 197 20.83 2.52 -4.84
CA ASN A 197 20.31 2.78 -3.50
C ASN A 197 18.85 2.33 -3.35
N VAL A 198 18.04 2.54 -4.38
CA VAL A 198 16.66 2.01 -4.43
C VAL A 198 16.68 0.49 -4.40
N GLN A 199 17.55 -0.18 -5.17
CA GLN A 199 17.66 -1.65 -5.15
C GLN A 199 18.03 -2.17 -3.76
N ARG A 200 19.05 -1.57 -3.11
CA ARG A 200 19.43 -1.90 -1.74
C ARG A 200 18.24 -1.77 -0.79
N TRP A 201 17.52 -0.66 -0.86
CA TRP A 201 16.35 -0.41 -0.02
C TRP A 201 15.22 -1.40 -0.30
N LEU A 202 14.98 -1.75 -1.56
CA LEU A 202 13.99 -2.76 -1.93
C LEU A 202 14.34 -4.14 -1.33
N ASP A 203 15.62 -4.52 -1.31
CA ASP A 203 16.08 -5.77 -0.71
C ASP A 203 15.95 -5.76 0.82
N GLU A 204 16.21 -4.64 1.46
CA GLU A 204 15.98 -4.48 2.90
C GLU A 204 14.50 -4.57 3.26
N MET A 205 13.64 -3.94 2.51
CA MET A 205 12.20 -3.97 2.72
C MET A 205 11.60 -5.38 2.58
N ARG A 206 12.19 -6.24 1.75
CA ARG A 206 11.77 -7.66 1.66
C ARG A 206 11.96 -8.44 2.95
N GLN A 207 12.86 -8.00 3.83
CA GLN A 207 13.12 -8.64 5.12
C GLN A 207 12.18 -8.16 6.23
N VAL A 208 11.33 -7.16 5.96
CA VAL A 208 10.40 -6.61 6.94
C VAL A 208 9.23 -7.59 7.14
N ASP A 209 8.95 -7.93 8.41
CA ASP A 209 7.87 -8.85 8.76
C ASP A 209 6.54 -8.49 8.08
N GLY A 210 5.84 -9.53 7.60
CA GLY A 210 4.57 -9.37 6.88
C GLY A 210 4.72 -9.12 5.38
N HIS A 211 5.95 -8.85 4.88
CA HIS A 211 6.20 -8.57 3.47
C HIS A 211 5.56 -9.60 2.54
N ASP A 212 5.90 -10.88 2.68
CA ASP A 212 5.44 -11.94 1.77
C ASP A 212 3.92 -12.12 1.83
N THR A 213 3.35 -12.04 3.03
CA THR A 213 1.89 -12.14 3.23
C THR A 213 1.15 -11.04 2.47
N VAL A 214 1.63 -9.80 2.57
CA VAL A 214 1.00 -8.64 1.92
C VAL A 214 1.19 -8.66 0.41
N HIS A 215 2.34 -9.16 -0.07
CA HIS A 215 2.66 -9.20 -1.49
C HIS A 215 2.32 -10.54 -2.18
N GLU A 216 1.71 -11.50 -1.47
CA GLU A 216 1.24 -12.77 -2.04
C GLU A 216 0.32 -12.56 -3.27
N VAL A 217 -0.46 -11.47 -3.27
CA VAL A 217 -1.30 -11.09 -4.41
C VAL A 217 -0.47 -10.82 -5.66
N LEU A 218 0.68 -10.18 -5.53
CA LEU A 218 1.59 -9.87 -6.65
C LEU A 218 2.39 -11.09 -7.08
N ALA A 219 2.86 -11.89 -6.13
CA ALA A 219 3.55 -13.15 -6.41
C ALA A 219 2.64 -14.11 -7.21
N LYS A 220 1.33 -14.13 -6.90
CA LYS A 220 0.35 -14.93 -7.64
C LYS A 220 -0.03 -14.30 -8.98
N LEU A 221 -0.08 -12.97 -9.09
CA LEU A 221 -0.34 -12.28 -10.34
C LEU A 221 0.77 -12.55 -11.36
N GLY A 222 2.04 -12.44 -10.92
CA GLY A 222 3.21 -12.66 -11.73
C GLY A 222 3.52 -11.52 -12.70
N ASP A 223 4.40 -11.82 -13.65
CA ASP A 223 4.87 -10.89 -14.68
C ASP A 223 3.74 -10.44 -15.62
N ILE A 224 3.51 -9.14 -15.66
CA ILE A 224 2.52 -8.51 -16.56
C ILE A 224 3.19 -7.60 -17.61
N SER A 225 4.52 -7.64 -17.71
CA SER A 225 5.26 -6.75 -18.62
C SER A 225 4.84 -6.91 -20.08
N ARG A 226 4.60 -8.15 -20.50
CA ARG A 226 4.28 -8.50 -21.89
C ARG A 226 2.80 -8.58 -22.15
N GLU A 227 2.03 -9.16 -21.23
CA GLU A 227 0.60 -9.43 -21.40
C GLU A 227 -0.19 -9.01 -20.16
N ALA A 228 -1.35 -8.40 -20.38
CA ALA A 228 -2.26 -8.06 -19.30
C ALA A 228 -2.91 -9.32 -18.72
N PRO A 229 -2.99 -9.47 -17.40
CA PRO A 229 -3.57 -10.66 -16.78
C PRO A 229 -5.07 -10.77 -17.05
N ALA A 230 -5.56 -11.99 -17.17
CA ALA A 230 -7.00 -12.25 -17.23
C ALA A 230 -7.67 -11.85 -15.90
N MET A 231 -8.95 -11.46 -15.96
CA MET A 231 -9.72 -11.08 -14.77
C MET A 231 -9.80 -12.20 -13.72
N ASP A 232 -9.87 -13.46 -14.17
CA ASP A 232 -9.89 -14.60 -13.25
C ASP A 232 -8.55 -14.77 -12.52
N THR A 233 -7.43 -14.49 -13.19
CA THR A 233 -6.11 -14.46 -12.55
C THR A 233 -6.06 -13.42 -11.42
N ILE A 234 -6.60 -12.21 -11.66
CA ILE A 234 -6.67 -11.15 -10.64
C ILE A 234 -7.56 -11.56 -9.46
N ARG A 235 -8.73 -12.18 -9.74
CA ARG A 235 -9.63 -12.68 -8.69
C ARG A 235 -8.98 -13.77 -7.86
N ASP A 236 -8.29 -14.72 -8.49
CA ASP A 236 -7.62 -15.81 -7.79
C ASP A 236 -6.42 -15.32 -6.98
N ALA A 237 -5.68 -14.33 -7.47
CA ALA A 237 -4.63 -13.68 -6.72
C ALA A 237 -5.16 -13.02 -5.43
N ASN A 238 -6.26 -12.28 -5.51
CA ASN A 238 -6.91 -11.70 -4.32
C ASN A 238 -7.41 -12.78 -3.34
N LYS A 239 -8.05 -13.86 -3.83
CA LYS A 239 -8.50 -14.96 -2.96
C LYS A 239 -7.33 -15.65 -2.24
N ARG A 240 -6.22 -15.84 -2.94
CA ARG A 240 -5.01 -16.43 -2.35
C ARG A 240 -4.41 -15.52 -1.29
N ALA A 241 -4.26 -14.23 -1.57
CA ALA A 241 -3.78 -13.25 -0.62
C ALA A 241 -4.65 -13.18 0.65
N LEU A 242 -5.98 -13.27 0.52
CA LEU A 242 -6.88 -13.32 1.67
C LEU A 242 -6.68 -14.57 2.53
N ARG A 243 -6.41 -15.73 1.91
CA ARG A 243 -6.09 -16.95 2.67
C ARG A 243 -4.78 -16.80 3.43
N ALA A 244 -3.74 -16.26 2.78
CA ALA A 244 -2.46 -15.99 3.43
C ALA A 244 -2.60 -14.98 4.59
N LEU A 245 -3.37 -13.91 4.39
CA LEU A 245 -3.68 -12.93 5.42
C LEU A 245 -4.38 -13.58 6.64
N LYS A 246 -5.42 -14.39 6.40
CA LYS A 246 -6.15 -15.07 7.49
C LYS A 246 -5.25 -16.03 8.27
N ALA A 247 -4.37 -16.77 7.57
CA ALA A 247 -3.39 -17.65 8.22
C ALA A 247 -2.43 -16.83 9.08
N LYS A 248 -1.92 -15.71 8.58
CA LYS A 248 -1.00 -14.83 9.33
C LYS A 248 -1.66 -14.21 10.56
N LEU A 249 -2.89 -13.73 10.44
CA LEU A 249 -3.63 -13.15 11.56
C LEU A 249 -3.92 -14.19 12.66
N ALA A 250 -4.08 -15.46 12.30
CA ALA A 250 -4.28 -16.53 13.27
C ALA A 250 -3.03 -16.80 14.14
N GLU A 251 -1.84 -16.38 13.71
CA GLU A 251 -0.60 -16.48 14.50
C GLU A 251 -0.54 -15.45 15.65
N PHE A 252 -1.34 -14.38 15.59
CA PHE A 252 -1.31 -13.28 16.59
C PHE A 252 -2.21 -13.55 17.81
N GLY A 253 -3.03 -14.55 17.78
CA GLY A 253 -3.99 -14.93 18.82
C GLY A 253 -3.63 -16.19 19.48
#